data_5adc2ad602d8cd919a74d25acc0d6c2b
#
_entry.id   5adc2ad602d8cd919a74d25acc0d6c2b
#
_cell.length_a   1.000
_cell.length_b   1.000
_cell.length_c   1.000
_cell.angle_alpha   90.00
_cell.angle_beta   90.00
_cell.angle_gamma   90.00
#
_symmetry.space_group_name_H-M   'P 1'
#
loop_
_entity.id
_entity.type
_entity.pdbx_description
1 polymer ?
#
loop_
_entity_poly.entity_id
_entity_poly.type
_entity_poly.pdbx_seq_one_letter_code
_entity_poly.pdbx_strand_id
1 'polypeptide(L)'
;MNKFRVDMTSYLKYEAYDVFDENDKLVGYIKYSNGTLVCNPAIDGNVKRNVIVYWWQGGGIYDKNIPLDIRDELIDKCLCSLEDFYDKKNW
;
A
#
# COMPACT_ATOMS: atom_id res chain seq x y z
N MET A 1 -14.50 3.01 7.70
CA MET A 1 -13.29 2.87 8.53
C MET A 1 -12.55 1.60 8.17
N ASN A 2 -11.27 1.71 7.96
CA ASN A 2 -10.48 0.55 7.58
C ASN A 2 -10.15 -0.33 8.78
N LYS A 3 -10.31 -1.64 8.60
CA LYS A 3 -9.92 -2.63 9.59
C LYS A 3 -8.45 -3.04 9.45
N PHE A 4 -7.73 -2.43 8.52
CA PHE A 4 -6.31 -2.72 8.29
C PHE A 4 -5.42 -1.69 8.97
N ARG A 5 -4.26 -2.14 9.41
CA ARG A 5 -3.24 -1.31 10.04
C ARG A 5 -2.03 -1.23 9.10
N VAL A 6 -1.40 -0.05 9.02
CA VAL A 6 -0.18 0.12 8.23
C VAL A 6 0.99 0.39 9.16
N ASP A 7 2.12 -0.24 8.86
CA ASP A 7 3.38 -0.02 9.54
C ASP A 7 4.43 0.41 8.54
N MET A 8 5.05 1.57 8.76
CA MET A 8 6.10 2.06 7.88
C MET A 8 7.34 1.20 8.04
N THR A 9 7.87 0.67 6.93
CA THR A 9 9.04 -0.20 6.94
C THR A 9 10.28 0.44 6.35
N SER A 10 10.12 1.49 5.56
CA SER A 10 11.23 2.22 4.98
C SER A 10 10.82 3.67 4.71
N TYR A 11 11.76 4.60 4.84
CA TYR A 11 11.50 6.02 4.58
C TYR A 11 12.66 6.71 3.88
N LEU A 12 13.90 6.27 4.09
CA LEU A 12 15.08 7.01 3.62
C LEU A 12 15.40 6.81 2.16
N LYS A 13 15.33 5.59 1.65
CA LYS A 13 15.61 5.28 0.24
C LYS A 13 14.36 5.38 -0.61
N TYR A 14 13.24 4.98 -0.04
CA TYR A 14 11.91 5.06 -0.61
C TYR A 14 10.94 4.96 0.57
N GLU A 15 9.68 5.18 0.33
CA GLU A 15 8.69 5.07 1.39
C GLU A 15 7.92 3.77 1.20
N ALA A 16 7.84 2.94 2.25
CA ALA A 16 7.16 1.66 2.16
C ALA A 16 6.44 1.32 3.45
N TYR A 17 5.37 0.54 3.30
CA TYR A 17 4.52 0.12 4.41
C TYR A 17 4.10 -1.32 4.24
N ASP A 18 4.08 -2.06 5.34
CA ASP A 18 3.37 -3.34 5.41
C ASP A 18 1.96 -3.07 5.91
N VAL A 19 0.99 -3.82 5.40
CA VAL A 19 -0.41 -3.70 5.79
C VAL A 19 -0.85 -5.00 6.44
N PHE A 20 -1.44 -4.89 7.64
CA PHE A 20 -1.88 -6.03 8.42
C PHE A 20 -3.37 -5.95 8.71
N ASP A 21 -4.01 -7.11 8.84
CA ASP A 21 -5.41 -7.17 9.25
C ASP A 21 -5.52 -7.19 10.79
N GLU A 22 -6.74 -7.38 11.29
CA GLU A 22 -7.03 -7.39 12.72
C GLU A 22 -6.32 -8.54 13.46
N ASN A 23 -5.93 -9.58 12.76
CA ASN A 23 -5.26 -10.76 13.32
C ASN A 23 -3.75 -10.71 13.09
N ASP A 24 -3.21 -9.53 12.76
CA ASP A 24 -1.78 -9.32 12.48
C ASP A 24 -1.29 -10.13 11.29
N LYS A 25 -2.18 -10.48 10.38
CA LYS A 25 -1.81 -11.19 9.15
C LYS A 25 -1.43 -10.15 8.09
N LEU A 26 -0.32 -10.37 7.40
CA LEU A 26 0.11 -9.50 6.31
C LEU A 26 -0.87 -9.63 5.16
N VAL A 27 -1.50 -8.52 4.77
CA VAL A 27 -2.50 -8.49 3.70
C VAL A 27 -2.13 -7.58 2.55
N GLY A 28 -1.07 -6.78 2.68
CA GLY A 28 -0.67 -5.89 1.60
C GLY A 28 0.66 -5.24 1.82
N TYR A 29 1.13 -4.57 0.77
CA TYR A 29 2.39 -3.85 0.78
C TYR A 29 2.22 -2.61 -0.08
N ILE A 30 2.68 -1.47 0.43
CA ILE A 30 2.63 -0.19 -0.26
C ILE A 30 4.05 0.30 -0.44
N LYS A 31 4.41 0.68 -1.66
CA LYS A 31 5.74 1.22 -1.93
C LYS A 31 5.62 2.48 -2.79
N TYR A 32 6.33 3.52 -2.39
CA TYR A 32 6.46 4.74 -3.17
C TYR A 32 7.93 4.98 -3.47
N SER A 33 8.25 5.10 -4.75
CA SER A 33 9.61 5.42 -5.17
C SER A 33 9.55 6.09 -6.54
N ASN A 34 10.45 7.05 -6.76
CA ASN A 34 10.56 7.74 -8.05
C ASN A 34 9.22 8.33 -8.52
N GLY A 35 8.46 8.89 -7.58
CA GLY A 35 7.20 9.54 -7.89
C GLY A 35 6.03 8.62 -8.10
N THR A 36 6.19 7.31 -7.93
CA THR A 36 5.15 6.33 -8.19
C THR A 36 4.80 5.53 -6.94
N LEU A 37 3.51 5.43 -6.66
CA LEU A 37 3.00 4.63 -5.57
C LEU A 37 2.32 3.39 -6.13
N VAL A 38 2.65 2.23 -5.55
CA VAL A 38 2.07 0.95 -5.94
C VAL A 38 1.63 0.22 -4.68
N CYS A 39 0.42 -0.34 -4.73
CA CYS A 39 -0.11 -1.17 -3.64
C CYS A 39 -0.36 -2.58 -4.16
N ASN A 40 0.23 -3.56 -3.50
CA ASN A 40 0.11 -4.97 -3.85
C ASN A 40 -0.55 -5.73 -2.71
N PRO A 41 -1.37 -6.75 -3.00
CA PRO A 41 -1.88 -7.62 -1.94
C PRO A 41 -0.81 -8.61 -1.49
N ALA A 42 -1.00 -9.16 -0.30
CA ALA A 42 -0.16 -10.25 0.21
C ALA A 42 -1.05 -11.41 0.59
N ILE A 43 -0.76 -12.58 0.07
CA ILE A 43 -1.55 -13.79 0.28
C ILE A 43 -0.64 -14.85 0.88
N ASP A 44 -1.06 -15.43 2.01
CA ASP A 44 -0.28 -16.43 2.74
C ASP A 44 1.11 -15.90 3.11
N GLY A 45 1.18 -14.63 3.49
CA GLY A 45 2.42 -14.00 3.92
C GLY A 45 3.32 -13.54 2.78
N ASN A 46 2.91 -13.73 1.53
CA ASN A 46 3.71 -13.38 0.36
C ASN A 46 3.11 -12.22 -0.40
N VAL A 47 3.91 -11.16 -0.62
CA VAL A 47 3.48 -10.01 -1.43
C VAL A 47 3.40 -10.46 -2.89
N LYS A 48 2.24 -10.20 -3.50
CA LYS A 48 1.99 -10.54 -4.91
C LYS A 48 2.34 -9.35 -5.79
N ARG A 49 3.60 -9.25 -6.18
CA ARG A 49 4.12 -8.11 -6.92
C ARG A 49 3.53 -7.97 -8.32
N ASN A 50 2.99 -9.06 -8.87
CA ASN A 50 2.35 -9.05 -10.18
C ASN A 50 0.88 -8.64 -10.13
N VAL A 51 0.34 -8.37 -8.94
CA VAL A 51 -1.03 -7.91 -8.76
C VAL A 51 -0.99 -6.51 -8.16
N ILE A 52 -1.57 -5.55 -8.85
CA ILE A 52 -1.61 -4.16 -8.39
C ILE A 52 -3.06 -3.81 -8.10
N VAL A 53 -3.37 -3.48 -6.82
CA VAL A 53 -4.72 -3.10 -6.44
C VAL A 53 -4.92 -1.59 -6.44
N TYR A 54 -3.85 -0.83 -6.33
CA TYR A 54 -3.91 0.63 -6.45
C TYR A 54 -2.57 1.15 -6.96
N TRP A 55 -2.64 2.15 -7.83
CA TRP A 55 -1.47 2.76 -8.44
C TRP A 55 -1.70 4.26 -8.56
N TRP A 56 -0.66 5.05 -8.26
CA TRP A 56 -0.73 6.50 -8.38
C TRP A 56 0.64 7.03 -8.79
N GLN A 57 0.64 8.00 -9.68
CA GLN A 57 1.86 8.65 -10.12
C GLN A 57 1.59 10.14 -10.21
N GLY A 58 2.41 10.95 -9.54
CA GLY A 58 2.18 12.39 -9.55
C GLY A 58 3.32 13.18 -8.97
N GLY A 59 4.35 12.50 -8.43
CA GLY A 59 5.54 13.16 -7.93
C GLY A 59 6.60 13.29 -9.00
N GLY A 60 7.71 13.95 -8.66
CA GLY A 60 8.87 14.00 -9.52
C GLY A 60 9.57 12.66 -9.59
N ILE A 61 10.29 12.41 -10.69
CA ILE A 61 10.96 11.12 -10.90
C ILE A 61 12.01 10.81 -9.84
N TYR A 62 12.44 11.81 -9.08
CA TYR A 62 13.42 11.62 -8.00
C TYR A 62 12.78 11.65 -6.62
N ASP A 63 11.46 11.78 -6.53
CA ASP A 63 10.79 11.84 -5.25
C ASP A 63 10.84 10.48 -4.56
N LYS A 64 11.36 10.48 -3.34
CA LYS A 64 11.47 9.27 -2.53
C LYS A 64 10.28 9.07 -1.60
N ASN A 65 9.61 10.15 -1.26
CA ASN A 65 8.56 10.13 -0.26
C ASN A 65 7.28 10.75 -0.81
N ILE A 66 6.16 10.22 -0.36
CA ILE A 66 4.84 10.75 -0.71
C ILE A 66 4.75 12.19 -0.17
N PRO A 67 4.26 13.15 -0.96
CA PRO A 67 4.02 14.50 -0.44
C PRO A 67 3.15 14.45 0.81
N LEU A 68 3.55 15.19 1.84
CA LEU A 68 2.91 15.11 3.16
C LEU A 68 1.43 15.47 3.14
N ASP A 69 1.04 16.41 2.28
CA ASP A 69 -0.33 16.89 2.22
C ASP A 69 -1.31 15.87 1.63
N ILE A 70 -0.82 14.88 0.91
CA ILE A 70 -1.67 13.85 0.29
C ILE A 70 -1.36 12.44 0.79
N ARG A 71 -0.40 12.29 1.71
CA ARG A 71 0.03 10.96 2.18
C ARG A 71 -1.12 10.15 2.76
N ASP A 72 -1.85 10.73 3.71
CA ASP A 72 -2.93 10.01 4.38
C ASP A 72 -4.03 9.63 3.40
N GLU A 73 -4.35 10.51 2.46
CA GLU A 73 -5.36 10.20 1.45
C GLU A 73 -4.93 9.05 0.55
N LEU A 74 -3.68 9.04 0.10
CA LEU A 74 -3.18 7.98 -0.77
C LEU A 74 -3.10 6.64 -0.05
N ILE A 75 -2.65 6.63 1.20
CA ILE A 75 -2.62 5.40 1.99
C ILE A 75 -4.04 4.89 2.20
N ASP A 76 -4.98 5.78 2.49
CA ASP A 76 -6.37 5.40 2.68
C ASP A 76 -6.95 4.76 1.41
N LYS A 77 -6.63 5.31 0.26
CA LYS A 77 -7.05 4.73 -1.02
C LYS A 77 -6.46 3.33 -1.24
N CYS A 78 -5.21 3.14 -0.83
CA CYS A 78 -4.59 1.82 -0.88
C CYS A 78 -5.35 0.82 0.00
N LEU A 79 -5.71 1.22 1.22
CA LEU A 79 -6.42 0.35 2.14
C LEU A 79 -7.81 0.01 1.62
N CYS A 80 -8.51 0.99 1.07
CA CYS A 80 -9.83 0.73 0.47
C CYS A 80 -9.72 -0.23 -0.70
N SER A 81 -8.69 -0.07 -1.53
CA SER A 81 -8.47 -0.96 -2.67
C SER A 81 -8.15 -2.38 -2.23
N LEU A 82 -7.38 -2.53 -1.15
CA LEU A 82 -7.10 -3.84 -0.58
C LEU A 82 -8.37 -4.49 -0.04
N GLU A 83 -9.20 -3.73 0.67
CA GLU A 83 -10.47 -4.25 1.17
C GLU A 83 -11.36 -4.72 0.02
N ASP A 84 -11.48 -3.91 -1.04
CA ASP A 84 -12.25 -4.29 -2.22
C ASP A 84 -11.70 -5.55 -2.88
N PHE A 85 -10.40 -5.67 -2.97
CA PHE A 85 -9.77 -6.83 -3.56
C PHE A 85 -10.15 -8.11 -2.80
N TYR A 86 -10.05 -8.08 -1.47
CA TYR A 86 -10.38 -9.26 -0.66
C TYR A 86 -11.87 -9.54 -0.63
N ASP A 87 -12.71 -8.52 -0.60
CA ASP A 87 -14.16 -8.69 -0.63
C ASP A 87 -14.64 -9.31 -1.93
N LYS A 88 -14.07 -8.86 -3.07
CA LYS A 88 -14.49 -9.35 -4.38
C LYS A 88 -14.05 -10.79 -4.64
N LYS A 89 -12.98 -11.21 -4.01
CA LYS A 89 -12.52 -12.57 -4.21
C LYS A 89 -13.46 -13.60 -3.63
N ASN A 90 -14.16 -13.25 -2.60
CA ASN A 90 -15.24 -14.05 -2.04
C ASN A 90 -14.88 -15.53 -1.92
N TRP A 91 -13.80 -15.77 -1.33
CA TRP A 91 -13.29 -17.12 -1.22
C TRP A 91 -13.68 -17.92 -0.03
#